data_7c6b46fe84658f49d0c5449f697b148b
#
_entry.id   7c6b46fe84658f49d0c5449f697b148b
#
_cell.length_a   1.000
_cell.length_b   1.000
_cell.length_c   1.000
_cell.angle_alpha   90.00
_cell.angle_beta   90.00
_cell.angle_gamma   90.00
#
_symmetry.space_group_name_H-M   'P 1'
#
loop_
_entity.id
_entity.type
_entity.pdbx_description
1 polymer ?
#
loop_
_entity_poly.entity_id
_entity_poly.type
_entity_poly.pdbx_seq_one_letter_code
_entity_poly.pdbx_strand_id
1 'polypeptide(L)'
;MNNFYLEIPSIKRKEDIIDYINELEQYNSEINGIELLAKILDGYSFEETLENCLKRSNKEYAIKNGKNQVNTYLLIRKSDNKIVGAINIRLNYGSGINKFNGNIGYGIRPTERRKGYNKINLYLGLLEAEKLGLEKVTLACESTNIASIKIIESLGGILNYSEIDPSDGNLTNIYIINVKETINKYKNI
;
A
#
# COMPACT_ATOMS: atom_id res chain seq x y z
N MET A 1 0.41 2.27 -18.51
CA MET A 1 1.36 2.30 -17.38
C MET A 1 2.53 3.28 -17.55
N ASN A 2 2.94 3.63 -18.76
CA ASN A 2 4.12 4.46 -19.00
C ASN A 2 4.12 5.86 -18.33
N ASN A 3 2.97 6.31 -17.85
CA ASN A 3 2.80 7.63 -17.22
C ASN A 3 2.98 7.64 -15.70
N PHE A 4 3.24 6.47 -15.09
CA PHE A 4 3.40 6.33 -13.64
C PHE A 4 4.61 5.48 -13.30
N TYR A 5 5.13 5.67 -12.09
CA TYR A 5 6.16 4.82 -11.49
C TYR A 5 6.04 4.83 -9.96
N LEU A 6 6.64 3.83 -9.33
CA LEU A 6 6.79 3.80 -7.88
C LEU A 6 8.16 4.37 -7.47
N GLU A 7 8.17 5.20 -6.45
CA GLU A 7 9.36 5.82 -5.88
C GLU A 7 9.45 5.53 -4.38
N ILE A 8 10.64 5.18 -3.89
CA ILE A 8 10.89 5.03 -2.46
C ILE A 8 10.88 6.42 -1.81
N PRO A 9 10.20 6.59 -0.65
CA PRO A 9 10.18 7.85 0.06
C PRO A 9 11.60 8.35 0.39
N SER A 10 11.81 9.65 0.25
CA SER A 10 13.10 10.29 0.53
C SER A 10 12.92 11.70 1.08
N ILE A 11 13.97 12.24 1.68
CA ILE A 11 13.96 13.61 2.20
C ILE A 11 13.69 14.65 1.11
N LYS A 12 14.03 14.36 -0.15
CA LYS A 12 13.77 15.25 -1.30
C LYS A 12 12.28 15.41 -1.60
N ARG A 13 11.44 14.49 -1.13
CA ARG A 13 9.97 14.50 -1.29
C ARG A 13 9.25 14.98 -0.04
N LYS A 14 9.95 15.55 0.94
CA LYS A 14 9.38 15.95 2.24
C LYS A 14 8.07 16.72 2.08
N GLU A 15 8.12 17.84 1.37
CA GLU A 15 6.96 18.74 1.21
C GLU A 15 5.82 18.05 0.44
N ASP A 16 6.14 17.29 -0.62
CA ASP A 16 5.15 16.55 -1.41
C ASP A 16 4.44 15.46 -0.59
N ILE A 17 5.20 14.78 0.30
CA ILE A 17 4.66 13.74 1.18
C ILE A 17 3.77 14.35 2.25
N ILE A 18 4.21 15.44 2.88
CA ILE A 18 3.42 16.17 3.88
C ILE A 18 2.12 16.68 3.25
N ASP A 19 2.19 17.29 2.05
CA ASP A 19 1.02 17.73 1.32
C ASP A 19 0.03 16.58 1.01
N TYR A 20 0.56 15.42 0.60
CA TYR A 20 -0.27 14.24 0.37
C TYR A 20 -0.97 13.74 1.64
N ILE A 21 -0.25 13.67 2.77
CA ILE A 21 -0.80 13.23 4.05
C ILE A 21 -1.84 14.22 4.58
N ASN A 22 -1.57 15.53 4.50
CA ASN A 22 -2.51 16.57 4.92
C ASN A 22 -3.81 16.53 4.09
N GLU A 23 -3.71 16.24 2.78
CA GLU A 23 -4.91 16.06 1.95
C GLU A 23 -5.73 14.84 2.40
N LEU A 24 -5.08 13.70 2.77
CA LEU A 24 -5.79 12.56 3.32
C LEU A 24 -6.54 12.94 4.60
N GLU A 25 -5.90 13.65 5.52
CA GLU A 25 -6.51 14.13 6.75
C GLU A 25 -7.68 15.09 6.49
N GLN A 26 -7.47 16.09 5.64
CA GLN A 26 -8.49 17.09 5.27
C GLN A 26 -9.76 16.45 4.70
N TYR A 27 -9.62 15.34 3.98
CA TYR A 27 -10.75 14.60 3.40
C TYR A 27 -11.28 13.47 4.30
N ASN A 28 -10.83 13.39 5.56
CA ASN A 28 -11.14 12.28 6.48
C ASN A 28 -10.97 10.91 5.80
N SER A 29 -9.90 10.77 5.02
CA SER A 29 -9.63 9.55 4.28
C SER A 29 -8.82 8.56 5.12
N GLU A 30 -9.12 7.28 4.95
CA GLU A 30 -8.26 6.24 5.48
C GLU A 30 -6.82 6.41 4.97
N ILE A 31 -5.88 6.19 5.89
CA ILE A 31 -4.44 6.25 5.62
C ILE A 31 -3.96 4.84 5.27
N ASN A 32 -3.97 4.51 3.98
CA ASN A 32 -3.53 3.22 3.47
C ASN A 32 -2.30 3.36 2.57
N GLY A 33 -1.31 2.48 2.77
CA GLY A 33 -0.09 2.42 1.97
C GLY A 33 1.02 3.39 2.38
N ILE A 34 0.76 4.30 3.35
CA ILE A 34 1.71 5.33 3.81
C ILE A 34 1.74 5.48 5.34
N GLU A 35 1.22 4.52 6.07
CA GLU A 35 0.96 4.59 7.52
C GLU A 35 2.20 4.95 8.34
N LEU A 36 3.39 4.49 7.93
CA LEU A 36 4.63 4.79 8.65
C LEU A 36 5.02 6.27 8.56
N LEU A 37 4.79 6.91 7.40
CA LEU A 37 5.07 8.33 7.19
C LEU A 37 3.98 9.22 7.79
N ALA A 38 2.74 8.73 7.80
CA ALA A 38 1.59 9.45 8.35
C ALA A 38 1.66 9.63 9.89
N LYS A 39 2.65 9.04 10.56
CA LYS A 39 2.95 9.30 11.96
C LYS A 39 3.30 10.76 12.27
N ILE A 40 3.55 11.58 11.26
CA ILE A 40 3.64 13.05 11.42
C ILE A 40 2.34 13.64 12.02
N LEU A 41 1.18 13.04 11.75
CA LEU A 41 -0.11 13.46 12.32
C LEU A 41 -0.19 13.15 13.82
N ASP A 42 0.60 12.18 14.30
CA ASP A 42 0.73 11.84 15.73
C ASP A 42 1.82 12.70 16.43
N GLY A 43 2.38 13.71 15.74
CA GLY A 43 3.38 14.64 16.30
C GLY A 43 4.83 14.23 16.14
N TYR A 44 5.13 13.14 15.41
CA TYR A 44 6.52 12.81 15.09
C TYR A 44 7.07 13.75 14.00
N SER A 45 8.38 14.02 14.02
CA SER A 45 9.02 14.76 12.95
C SER A 45 9.03 13.94 11.65
N PHE A 46 9.07 14.62 10.52
CA PHE A 46 9.15 13.94 9.22
C PHE A 46 10.41 13.07 9.12
N GLU A 47 11.53 13.55 9.63
CA GLU A 47 12.81 12.86 9.63
C GLU A 47 12.76 11.54 10.40
N GLU A 48 12.12 11.53 11.58
CA GLU A 48 11.93 10.31 12.38
C GLU A 48 11.02 9.30 11.67
N THR A 49 9.93 9.77 11.07
CA THR A 49 9.01 8.90 10.33
C THR A 49 9.67 8.31 9.08
N LEU A 50 10.43 9.11 8.36
CA LEU A 50 11.18 8.66 7.19
C LEU A 50 12.28 7.65 7.57
N GLU A 51 13.06 7.93 8.61
CA GLU A 51 14.07 7.02 9.10
C GLU A 51 13.45 5.66 9.50
N ASN A 52 12.35 5.68 10.25
CA ASN A 52 11.64 4.47 10.63
C ASN A 52 11.10 3.72 9.38
N CYS A 53 10.53 4.43 8.43
CA CYS A 53 10.05 3.86 7.16
C CYS A 53 11.18 3.14 6.41
N LEU A 54 12.34 3.77 6.27
CA LEU A 54 13.51 3.19 5.62
C LEU A 54 14.11 2.02 6.41
N LYS A 55 14.21 2.11 7.74
CA LYS A 55 14.63 0.99 8.59
C LYS A 55 13.71 -0.21 8.45
N ARG A 56 12.38 0.02 8.40
CA ARG A 56 11.38 -1.04 8.25
C ARG A 56 11.42 -1.74 6.89
N SER A 57 11.99 -1.12 5.85
CA SER A 57 12.21 -1.76 4.55
C SER A 57 13.41 -2.71 4.54
N ASN A 58 14.29 -2.63 5.54
CA ASN A 58 15.46 -3.51 5.65
C ASN A 58 15.07 -4.83 6.33
N LYS A 59 15.32 -5.96 5.62
CA LYS A 59 15.01 -7.31 6.09
C LYS A 59 15.71 -7.66 7.40
N GLU A 60 17.01 -7.38 7.49
CA GLU A 60 17.82 -7.72 8.67
C GLU A 60 17.34 -6.95 9.91
N TYR A 61 17.02 -5.65 9.73
CA TYR A 61 16.44 -4.84 10.78
C TYR A 61 15.09 -5.40 11.24
N ALA A 62 14.22 -5.78 10.31
CA ALA A 62 12.91 -6.34 10.63
C ALA A 62 13.06 -7.64 11.45
N ILE A 63 13.90 -8.58 11.01
CA ILE A 63 14.16 -9.84 11.70
C ILE A 63 14.74 -9.60 13.10
N LYS A 64 15.79 -8.77 13.20
CA LYS A 64 16.47 -8.46 14.48
C LYS A 64 15.52 -7.86 15.51
N ASN A 65 14.51 -7.12 15.07
CA ASN A 65 13.58 -6.43 15.97
C ASN A 65 12.21 -7.14 16.09
N GLY A 66 12.06 -8.38 15.58
CA GLY A 66 10.79 -9.11 15.63
C GLY A 66 9.63 -8.40 14.93
N LYS A 67 9.93 -7.62 13.87
CA LYS A 67 8.95 -6.81 13.13
C LYS A 67 8.75 -7.34 11.71
N ASN A 68 7.62 -7.02 11.12
CA ASN A 68 7.42 -7.21 9.69
C ASN A 68 8.28 -6.24 8.90
N GLN A 69 8.87 -6.71 7.80
CA GLN A 69 9.43 -5.80 6.79
C GLN A 69 8.28 -5.08 6.10
N VAL A 70 8.42 -3.77 5.90
CA VAL A 70 7.42 -2.92 5.23
C VAL A 70 8.12 -2.06 4.20
N ASN A 71 7.87 -2.33 2.94
CA ASN A 71 8.40 -1.53 1.82
C ASN A 71 7.32 -0.56 1.38
N THR A 72 7.53 0.73 1.60
CA THR A 72 6.59 1.80 1.23
C THR A 72 7.05 2.46 -0.07
N TYR A 73 6.11 2.70 -0.97
CA TYR A 73 6.34 3.37 -2.25
C TYR A 73 5.30 4.47 -2.48
N LEU A 74 5.72 5.52 -3.15
CA LEU A 74 4.88 6.62 -3.62
C LEU A 74 4.55 6.38 -5.08
N LEU A 75 3.28 6.49 -5.46
CA LEU A 75 2.87 6.47 -6.86
C LEU A 75 3.03 7.86 -7.46
N ILE A 76 3.96 8.00 -8.38
CA ILE A 76 4.28 9.27 -9.04
C ILE A 76 3.69 9.31 -10.43
N ARG A 77 2.96 10.40 -10.75
CA ARG A 77 2.54 10.71 -12.12
C ARG A 77 3.63 11.51 -12.82
N LYS A 78 4.14 10.99 -13.95
CA LYS A 78 5.29 11.57 -14.66
C LYS A 78 5.04 12.95 -15.25
N SER A 79 3.81 13.25 -15.68
CA SER A 79 3.49 14.49 -16.39
C SER A 79 3.72 15.76 -15.58
N ASP A 80 3.56 15.65 -14.25
CA ASP A 80 3.66 16.77 -13.31
C ASP A 80 4.46 16.42 -12.06
N ASN A 81 5.08 15.24 -12.05
CA ASN A 81 5.89 14.74 -10.94
C ASN A 81 5.14 14.67 -9.59
N LYS A 82 3.80 14.60 -9.62
CA LYS A 82 2.93 14.63 -8.45
C LYS A 82 2.79 13.26 -7.79
N ILE A 83 2.79 13.22 -6.45
CA ILE A 83 2.36 12.04 -5.68
C ILE A 83 0.85 11.92 -5.80
N VAL A 84 0.37 10.88 -6.48
CA VAL A 84 -1.07 10.62 -6.68
C VAL A 84 -1.59 9.47 -5.83
N GLY A 85 -0.71 8.72 -5.16
CA GLY A 85 -1.07 7.63 -4.28
C GLY A 85 0.14 7.06 -3.56
N ALA A 86 -0.11 6.04 -2.76
CA ALA A 86 0.94 5.28 -2.08
C ALA A 86 0.55 3.80 -1.97
N ILE A 87 1.54 2.95 -1.78
CA ILE A 87 1.38 1.52 -1.57
C ILE A 87 2.49 1.02 -0.65
N ASN A 88 2.16 0.10 0.25
CA ASN A 88 3.17 -0.63 1.00
C ASN A 88 2.99 -2.14 0.85
N ILE A 89 4.12 -2.85 0.96
CA ILE A 89 4.20 -4.30 0.88
C ILE A 89 4.82 -4.80 2.17
N ARG A 90 4.10 -5.70 2.86
CA ARG A 90 4.46 -6.26 4.14
C ARG A 90 4.92 -7.70 3.97
N LEU A 91 6.11 -8.02 4.49
CA LEU A 91 6.65 -9.38 4.54
C LEU A 91 6.77 -9.80 6.00
N ASN A 92 6.35 -11.04 6.27
CA ASN A 92 6.38 -11.59 7.62
C ASN A 92 7.71 -12.31 7.89
N TYR A 93 8.38 -11.89 8.96
CA TYR A 93 9.58 -12.56 9.47
C TYR A 93 9.53 -12.86 10.99
N GLY A 94 8.36 -12.79 11.61
CA GLY A 94 8.29 -13.03 13.06
C GLY A 94 6.89 -12.90 13.65
N SER A 95 6.39 -11.69 13.80
CA SER A 95 5.14 -11.41 14.52
C SER A 95 3.84 -11.81 13.80
N GLY A 96 3.94 -12.31 12.56
CA GLY A 96 2.78 -12.51 11.69
C GLY A 96 2.28 -11.21 11.03
N ILE A 97 1.66 -11.34 9.87
CA ILE A 97 0.90 -10.24 9.28
C ILE A 97 -0.52 -10.36 9.83
N ASN A 98 -1.04 -9.27 10.39
CA ASN A 98 -2.44 -9.23 10.77
C ASN A 98 -3.30 -9.53 9.53
N LYS A 99 -4.14 -10.56 9.61
CA LYS A 99 -4.98 -11.02 8.50
C LYS A 99 -5.89 -9.93 7.96
N PHE A 100 -6.34 -9.01 8.82
CA PHE A 100 -7.18 -7.87 8.44
C PHE A 100 -6.43 -6.71 7.78
N ASN A 101 -5.09 -6.76 7.73
CA ASN A 101 -4.27 -5.79 7.01
C ASN A 101 -3.69 -6.37 5.71
N GLY A 102 -3.51 -7.70 5.63
CA GLY A 102 -2.92 -8.39 4.49
C GLY A 102 -1.47 -7.98 4.20
N ASN A 103 -0.96 -8.42 3.05
CA ASN A 103 0.38 -8.08 2.58
C ASN A 103 0.47 -6.67 1.98
N ILE A 104 -0.61 -6.15 1.42
CA ILE A 104 -0.60 -4.89 0.66
C ILE A 104 -1.63 -3.93 1.22
N GLY A 105 -1.18 -2.72 1.59
CA GLY A 105 -2.00 -1.55 1.83
C GLY A 105 -1.77 -0.53 0.72
N TYR A 106 -2.83 0.10 0.20
CA TYR A 106 -2.71 1.05 -0.89
C TYR A 106 -3.83 2.11 -0.86
N GLY A 107 -3.50 3.30 -1.34
CA GLY A 107 -4.44 4.40 -1.40
C GLY A 107 -4.13 5.37 -2.54
N ILE A 108 -5.14 6.18 -2.90
CA ILE A 108 -5.02 7.25 -3.89
C ILE A 108 -5.40 8.57 -3.22
N ARG A 109 -4.63 9.60 -3.53
CA ARG A 109 -4.88 11.00 -3.17
C ARG A 109 -6.34 11.35 -3.44
N PRO A 110 -7.09 11.92 -2.49
CA PRO A 110 -8.52 12.18 -2.63
C PRO A 110 -8.91 12.89 -3.92
N THR A 111 -8.23 13.97 -4.29
CA THR A 111 -8.49 14.74 -5.51
C THR A 111 -8.09 14.02 -6.81
N GLU A 112 -7.38 12.89 -6.70
CA GLU A 112 -6.95 12.07 -7.85
C GLU A 112 -7.75 10.76 -7.99
N ARG A 113 -8.78 10.56 -7.18
CA ARG A 113 -9.66 9.37 -7.23
C ARG A 113 -10.53 9.36 -8.49
N ARG A 114 -11.11 8.19 -8.79
CA ARG A 114 -12.01 7.94 -9.94
C ARG A 114 -11.36 8.10 -11.32
N LYS A 115 -10.01 8.17 -11.39
CA LYS A 115 -9.23 8.25 -12.63
C LYS A 115 -8.58 6.91 -13.02
N GLY A 116 -8.92 5.82 -12.33
CA GLY A 116 -8.34 4.47 -12.59
C GLY A 116 -6.94 4.25 -12.02
N TYR A 117 -6.36 5.22 -11.32
CA TYR A 117 -4.96 5.16 -10.85
C TYR A 117 -4.71 4.06 -9.81
N ASN A 118 -5.74 3.69 -9.04
CA ASN A 118 -5.57 2.68 -8.00
C ASN A 118 -5.30 1.28 -8.57
N LYS A 119 -5.86 0.95 -9.74
CA LYS A 119 -5.53 -0.28 -10.47
C LYS A 119 -4.06 -0.30 -10.89
N ILE A 120 -3.55 0.84 -11.37
CA ILE A 120 -2.13 1.01 -11.74
C ILE A 120 -1.25 0.88 -10.49
N ASN A 121 -1.63 1.53 -9.38
CA ASN A 121 -0.92 1.47 -8.12
C ASN A 121 -0.77 0.03 -7.63
N LEU A 122 -1.88 -0.71 -7.55
CA LEU A 122 -1.86 -2.10 -7.12
C LEU A 122 -1.04 -2.98 -8.08
N TYR A 123 -1.18 -2.80 -9.40
CA TYR A 123 -0.39 -3.57 -10.37
C TYR A 123 1.12 -3.31 -10.25
N LEU A 124 1.54 -2.05 -10.12
CA LEU A 124 2.95 -1.71 -9.89
C LEU A 124 3.45 -2.28 -8.55
N GLY A 125 2.60 -2.27 -7.52
CA GLY A 125 2.89 -2.92 -6.25
C GLY A 125 3.08 -4.43 -6.38
N LEU A 126 2.31 -5.12 -7.23
CA LEU A 126 2.52 -6.55 -7.51
C LEU A 126 3.86 -6.83 -8.19
N LEU A 127 4.34 -5.93 -9.07
CA LEU A 127 5.69 -6.04 -9.64
C LEU A 127 6.78 -5.92 -8.56
N GLU A 128 6.62 -5.04 -7.58
CA GLU A 128 7.54 -4.94 -6.45
C GLU A 128 7.41 -6.16 -5.51
N ALA A 129 6.19 -6.67 -5.29
CA ALA A 129 5.97 -7.90 -4.51
C ALA A 129 6.68 -9.12 -5.12
N GLU A 130 6.68 -9.25 -6.46
CA GLU A 130 7.45 -10.29 -7.18
C GLU A 130 8.95 -10.17 -6.91
N LYS A 131 9.51 -8.95 -7.01
CA LYS A 131 10.94 -8.69 -6.71
C LYS A 131 11.30 -9.03 -5.26
N LEU A 132 10.35 -8.88 -4.35
CA LEU A 132 10.50 -9.24 -2.93
C LEU A 132 10.27 -10.74 -2.65
N GLY A 133 10.02 -11.55 -3.69
CA GLY A 133 9.87 -13.00 -3.61
C GLY A 133 8.47 -13.47 -3.18
N LEU A 134 7.46 -12.63 -3.24
CA LEU A 134 6.09 -13.02 -2.91
C LEU A 134 5.41 -13.69 -4.12
N GLU A 135 5.06 -14.95 -3.99
CA GLU A 135 4.30 -15.70 -5.02
C GLU A 135 2.80 -15.39 -4.95
N LYS A 136 2.31 -15.18 -3.73
CA LYS A 136 0.93 -14.80 -3.44
C LYS A 136 0.91 -13.65 -2.45
N VAL A 137 -0.09 -12.77 -2.59
CA VAL A 137 -0.34 -11.70 -1.63
C VAL A 137 -1.79 -11.77 -1.16
N THR A 138 -1.99 -11.44 0.11
CA THR A 138 -3.32 -11.24 0.68
C THR A 138 -3.62 -9.74 0.73
N LEU A 139 -4.88 -9.41 0.43
CA LEU A 139 -5.41 -8.07 0.57
C LEU A 139 -6.68 -8.15 1.40
N ALA A 140 -6.83 -7.23 2.33
CA ALA A 140 -8.02 -7.11 3.15
C ALA A 140 -8.73 -5.79 2.83
N CYS A 141 -10.04 -5.81 2.77
CA CYS A 141 -10.85 -4.60 2.68
C CYS A 141 -12.23 -4.85 3.28
N GLU A 142 -12.83 -3.82 3.83
CA GLU A 142 -14.21 -3.89 4.30
C GLU A 142 -15.15 -4.35 3.18
N SER A 143 -16.15 -5.15 3.52
CA SER A 143 -17.14 -5.67 2.57
C SER A 143 -17.97 -4.56 1.90
N THR A 144 -18.00 -3.37 2.49
CA THR A 144 -18.66 -2.18 1.97
C THR A 144 -17.78 -1.36 1.03
N ASN A 145 -16.46 -1.60 1.00
CA ASN A 145 -15.50 -0.89 0.14
C ASN A 145 -15.53 -1.43 -1.29
N ILE A 146 -16.62 -1.16 -2.01
CA ILE A 146 -16.85 -1.63 -3.39
C ILE A 146 -15.72 -1.19 -4.34
N ALA A 147 -15.11 -0.03 -4.09
CA ALA A 147 -14.01 0.46 -4.92
C ALA A 147 -12.78 -0.44 -4.83
N SER A 148 -12.38 -0.83 -3.62
CA SER A 148 -11.26 -1.74 -3.38
C SER A 148 -11.56 -3.13 -3.93
N ILE A 149 -12.75 -3.68 -3.65
CA ILE A 149 -13.22 -4.98 -4.15
C ILE A 149 -13.06 -5.07 -5.66
N LYS A 150 -13.64 -4.13 -6.41
CA LYS A 150 -13.57 -4.11 -7.88
C LYS A 150 -12.14 -4.05 -8.42
N ILE A 151 -11.25 -3.30 -7.76
CA ILE A 151 -9.85 -3.20 -8.17
C ILE A 151 -9.13 -4.53 -7.94
N ILE A 152 -9.28 -5.14 -6.76
CA ILE A 152 -8.67 -6.41 -6.41
C ILE A 152 -9.12 -7.49 -7.39
N GLU A 153 -10.42 -7.63 -7.61
CA GLU A 153 -11.01 -8.62 -8.53
C GLU A 153 -10.58 -8.37 -9.99
N SER A 154 -10.50 -7.09 -10.41
CA SER A 154 -10.04 -6.73 -11.76
C SER A 154 -8.58 -7.10 -12.04
N LEU A 155 -7.80 -7.40 -11.01
CA LEU A 155 -6.43 -7.90 -11.09
C LEU A 155 -6.30 -9.37 -10.69
N GLY A 156 -7.42 -10.12 -10.75
CA GLY A 156 -7.42 -11.56 -10.51
C GLY A 156 -7.45 -11.95 -9.03
N GLY A 157 -7.79 -11.03 -8.16
CA GLY A 157 -8.04 -11.34 -6.75
C GLY A 157 -9.23 -12.24 -6.57
N ILE A 158 -9.07 -13.30 -5.79
CA ILE A 158 -10.11 -14.27 -5.46
C ILE A 158 -10.43 -14.12 -3.98
N LEU A 159 -11.73 -13.96 -3.67
CA LEU A 159 -12.20 -13.94 -2.30
C LEU A 159 -11.91 -15.29 -1.64
N ASN A 160 -11.13 -15.25 -0.56
CA ASN A 160 -10.78 -16.45 0.20
C ASN A 160 -11.82 -16.71 1.32
N TYR A 161 -12.09 -15.69 2.12
CA TYR A 161 -13.15 -15.69 3.14
C TYR A 161 -13.48 -14.27 3.58
N SER A 162 -14.57 -14.14 4.36
CA SER A 162 -14.94 -12.90 5.04
C SER A 162 -15.04 -13.17 6.53
N GLU A 163 -14.61 -12.22 7.36
CA GLU A 163 -14.62 -12.34 8.82
C GLU A 163 -14.81 -10.97 9.46
N ILE A 164 -15.42 -10.92 10.64
CA ILE A 164 -15.54 -9.68 11.40
C ILE A 164 -14.15 -9.31 11.98
N ASP A 165 -13.68 -8.12 11.66
CA ASP A 165 -12.47 -7.58 12.29
C ASP A 165 -12.81 -7.18 13.74
N PRO A 166 -12.18 -7.79 14.76
CA PRO A 166 -12.49 -7.50 16.15
C PRO A 166 -12.05 -6.09 16.58
N SER A 167 -11.23 -5.40 15.79
CA SER A 167 -10.75 -4.07 16.12
C SER A 167 -11.78 -2.97 15.87
N ASP A 168 -12.69 -3.17 14.92
CA ASP A 168 -13.70 -2.17 14.52
C ASP A 168 -15.11 -2.74 14.38
N GLY A 169 -15.26 -4.08 14.41
CA GLY A 169 -16.53 -4.79 14.26
C GLY A 169 -17.05 -4.89 12.82
N ASN A 170 -16.26 -4.48 11.82
CA ASN A 170 -16.68 -4.50 10.43
C ASN A 170 -16.42 -5.85 9.77
N LEU A 171 -17.30 -6.25 8.84
CA LEU A 171 -17.08 -7.43 8.01
C LEU A 171 -16.00 -7.12 6.97
N THR A 172 -14.88 -7.82 7.07
CA THR A 172 -13.71 -7.66 6.20
C THR A 172 -13.55 -8.87 5.28
N ASN A 173 -13.41 -8.59 4.00
CA ASN A 173 -13.12 -9.55 2.94
C ASN A 173 -11.62 -9.74 2.81
N ILE A 174 -11.17 -10.99 2.80
CA ILE A 174 -9.77 -11.36 2.61
C ILE A 174 -9.62 -11.99 1.23
N TYR A 175 -8.89 -11.32 0.36
CA TYR A 175 -8.59 -11.75 -1.00
C TYR A 175 -7.19 -12.31 -1.12
N ILE A 176 -6.99 -13.21 -2.10
CA ILE A 176 -5.67 -13.72 -2.51
C ILE A 176 -5.45 -13.36 -3.97
N ILE A 177 -4.28 -12.82 -4.29
CA ILE A 177 -3.80 -12.61 -5.66
C ILE A 177 -2.57 -13.50 -5.89
N ASN A 178 -2.56 -14.26 -7.00
CA ASN A 178 -1.36 -14.92 -7.51
C ASN A 178 -0.54 -13.88 -8.28
N VAL A 179 0.63 -13.54 -7.75
CA VAL A 179 1.45 -12.43 -8.25
C VAL A 179 1.89 -12.66 -9.69
N LYS A 180 2.51 -13.81 -9.95
CA LYS A 180 3.07 -14.13 -11.28
C LYS A 180 1.99 -14.26 -12.35
N GLU A 181 0.87 -14.90 -12.05
CA GLU A 181 -0.26 -15.03 -12.99
C GLU A 181 -0.84 -13.66 -13.35
N THR A 182 -1.04 -12.81 -12.33
CA THR A 182 -1.56 -11.46 -12.53
C THR A 182 -0.61 -10.60 -13.37
N ILE A 183 0.69 -10.61 -13.07
CA ILE A 183 1.68 -9.86 -13.84
C ILE A 183 1.66 -10.30 -15.31
N ASN A 184 1.67 -11.60 -15.57
CA ASN A 184 1.66 -12.13 -16.94
C ASN A 184 0.39 -11.76 -17.70
N LYS A 185 -0.77 -11.84 -17.05
CA LYS A 185 -2.07 -11.53 -17.66
C LYS A 185 -2.25 -10.05 -17.98
N TYR A 186 -1.71 -9.16 -17.15
CA TYR A 186 -1.95 -7.73 -17.24
C TYR A 186 -0.73 -6.92 -17.69
N LYS A 187 0.24 -7.54 -18.33
CA LYS A 187 1.47 -6.89 -18.82
C LYS A 187 1.24 -5.64 -19.70
N ASN A 188 0.08 -5.53 -20.33
CA ASN A 188 -0.26 -4.48 -21.30
C ASN A 188 -1.37 -3.52 -20.80
N ILE A 189 -1.53 -3.38 -19.50
CA ILE A 189 -2.47 -2.39 -18.93
C ILE A 189 -1.96 -0.96 -19.07
#